data_02854607a7fd99fb39369a2f7c36fd13
#
_entry.id   02854607a7fd99fb39369a2f7c36fd13
#
_cell.length_a   1.000
_cell.length_b   1.000
_cell.length_c   1.000
_cell.angle_alpha   90.00
_cell.angle_beta   90.00
_cell.angle_gamma   90.00
#
_symmetry.space_group_name_H-M   'P 1'
#
loop_
_entity.id
_entity.type
_entity.pdbx_description
1 polymer ?
#
loop_
_entity_poly.entity_id
_entity_poly.type
_entity_poly.pdbx_seq_one_letter_code
_entity_poly.pdbx_strand_id
1 'polypeptide(L)'
;EGIVPKDEESRKIWAEIDGNLDIREDGKDVFWGPTGDSGPCGPTTEIYCKNANGEDVEIWNVVFNEYFCDGSREKLDKGQASLKKLDTLGIDTGMGFERLLSIVQNKKSVYDTDLFSSENTKAERIVADHVKTALFMISDGLVPSNTGRGYVLRRLIRRAVRFSKAQLSEEIEKLKNIYKDIYNLDDRGEIEKEEKRFRETLDKGLKEFEKGTDPFILATTYGFPIELTEELAGEKGIVIDREKFDAQMKEHQDLSRSGSEQKFKGGLGGTSDKI
;
A
#
# COMPACT_ATOMS: atom_id res chain seq x y z
N GLU A 1 25.16 -19.49 -11.13
CA GLU A 1 24.19 -19.71 -12.23
C GLU A 1 22.82 -19.34 -11.71
N GLY A 2 22.18 -18.34 -12.34
CA GLY A 2 20.99 -17.68 -11.76
C GLY A 2 19.74 -18.54 -11.88
N ILE A 3 18.90 -18.46 -10.86
CA ILE A 3 17.57 -19.11 -10.81
C ILE A 3 16.63 -18.51 -11.87
N VAL A 4 16.91 -17.27 -12.32
CA VAL A 4 16.13 -16.53 -13.30
C VAL A 4 16.93 -16.27 -14.59
N PRO A 5 16.28 -16.25 -15.77
CA PRO A 5 16.94 -15.95 -17.03
C PRO A 5 17.48 -14.52 -17.07
N LYS A 6 18.60 -14.32 -17.78
CA LYS A 6 19.11 -12.99 -18.12
C LYS A 6 18.39 -12.44 -19.34
N ASP A 7 18.18 -11.12 -19.36
CA ASP A 7 17.63 -10.40 -20.50
C ASP A 7 18.73 -9.75 -21.34
N GLU A 8 19.36 -10.56 -22.17
CA GLU A 8 20.40 -10.11 -23.08
C GLU A 8 19.85 -9.24 -24.22
N GLU A 9 18.57 -9.39 -24.56
CA GLU A 9 17.92 -8.65 -25.64
C GLU A 9 17.73 -7.19 -25.23
N SER A 10 17.13 -6.93 -24.07
CA SER A 10 16.97 -5.57 -23.55
C SER A 10 18.31 -4.88 -23.34
N ARG A 11 19.28 -5.58 -22.78
CA ARG A 11 20.65 -5.04 -22.63
C ARG A 11 21.25 -4.56 -23.93
N LYS A 12 21.12 -5.35 -24.99
CA LYS A 12 21.62 -5.02 -26.32
C LYS A 12 20.90 -3.78 -26.88
N ILE A 13 19.57 -3.75 -26.79
CA ILE A 13 18.76 -2.62 -27.25
C ILE A 13 19.17 -1.32 -26.54
N TRP A 14 19.31 -1.35 -25.24
CA TRP A 14 19.76 -0.16 -24.47
C TRP A 14 21.15 0.32 -24.88
N ALA A 15 22.08 -0.59 -25.07
CA ALA A 15 23.43 -0.26 -25.52
C ALA A 15 23.46 0.31 -26.96
N GLU A 16 22.52 -0.09 -27.81
CA GLU A 16 22.36 0.46 -29.19
C GLU A 16 21.72 1.86 -29.16
N ILE A 17 20.85 2.16 -28.18
CA ILE A 17 20.22 3.48 -28.02
C ILE A 17 21.27 4.53 -27.63
N ASP A 18 22.05 4.25 -26.60
CA ASP A 18 23.19 5.10 -26.18
C ASP A 18 24.28 4.24 -25.53
N GLY A 19 25.41 4.16 -26.17
CA GLY A 19 26.57 3.42 -25.67
C GLY A 19 27.24 3.98 -24.40
N ASN A 20 26.78 5.14 -23.91
CA ASN A 20 27.25 5.75 -22.67
C ASN A 20 26.35 5.46 -21.46
N LEU A 21 25.26 4.72 -21.64
CA LEU A 21 24.40 4.33 -20.53
C LEU A 21 25.16 3.45 -19.54
N ASP A 22 25.05 3.75 -18.25
CA ASP A 22 25.53 2.89 -17.17
C ASP A 22 24.54 1.73 -16.96
N ILE A 23 24.71 0.66 -17.73
CA ILE A 23 23.86 -0.53 -17.68
C ILE A 23 24.40 -1.49 -16.62
N ARG A 24 23.63 -1.70 -15.55
CA ARG A 24 23.96 -2.61 -14.45
C ARG A 24 23.09 -3.85 -14.49
N GLU A 25 23.60 -4.96 -13.98
CA GLU A 25 22.90 -6.23 -13.88
C GLU A 25 22.78 -6.61 -12.39
N ASP A 26 21.57 -6.62 -11.84
CA ASP A 26 21.31 -6.91 -10.42
C ASP A 26 20.65 -8.29 -10.19
N GLY A 27 20.79 -9.19 -11.17
CA GLY A 27 20.43 -10.61 -11.05
C GLY A 27 18.94 -10.81 -10.75
N LYS A 28 18.62 -11.51 -9.66
CA LYS A 28 17.24 -11.82 -9.29
C LYS A 28 16.40 -10.59 -8.87
N ASP A 29 17.05 -9.49 -8.49
CA ASP A 29 16.36 -8.29 -8.01
C ASP A 29 15.72 -7.52 -9.17
N VAL A 30 16.22 -7.71 -10.40
CA VAL A 30 15.64 -7.20 -11.66
C VAL A 30 14.82 -8.26 -12.40
N PHE A 31 14.11 -9.12 -11.65
CA PHE A 31 13.15 -10.08 -12.16
C PHE A 31 11.87 -9.97 -11.34
N TRP A 32 10.78 -9.53 -11.97
CA TRP A 32 9.51 -9.27 -11.31
C TRP A 32 8.58 -10.48 -11.33
N GLY A 33 7.82 -10.62 -10.26
CA GLY A 33 6.77 -11.64 -10.14
C GLY A 33 7.27 -13.05 -9.80
N PRO A 34 6.33 -13.97 -9.65
CA PRO A 34 4.90 -13.72 -9.61
C PRO A 34 4.46 -13.02 -8.32
N THR A 35 3.31 -12.30 -8.35
CA THR A 35 2.77 -11.60 -7.18
C THR A 35 1.86 -12.43 -6.30
N GLY A 36 1.52 -13.65 -6.73
CA GLY A 36 0.68 -14.60 -6.02
C GLY A 36 1.35 -15.95 -5.84
N ASP A 37 0.52 -16.98 -5.65
CA ASP A 37 0.99 -18.37 -5.52
C ASP A 37 1.52 -18.95 -6.83
N SER A 38 1.18 -18.33 -7.97
CA SER A 38 1.67 -18.59 -9.32
C SER A 38 1.27 -17.42 -10.23
N GLY A 39 1.91 -17.28 -11.40
CA GLY A 39 1.50 -16.24 -12.34
C GLY A 39 2.58 -15.80 -13.33
N PRO A 40 2.26 -14.80 -14.16
CA PRO A 40 3.20 -14.17 -15.07
C PRO A 40 4.37 -13.55 -14.30
N CYS A 41 5.54 -13.60 -14.93
CA CYS A 41 6.77 -13.04 -14.39
C CYS A 41 7.79 -12.83 -15.52
N GLY A 42 8.85 -12.07 -15.22
CA GLY A 42 9.92 -11.88 -16.20
C GLY A 42 10.95 -10.84 -15.79
N PRO A 43 11.97 -10.64 -16.59
CA PRO A 43 12.99 -9.67 -16.35
C PRO A 43 12.43 -8.24 -16.38
N THR A 44 13.11 -7.33 -15.70
CA THR A 44 12.76 -5.90 -15.67
C THR A 44 13.90 -5.03 -16.17
N THR A 45 13.53 -3.93 -16.79
CA THR A 45 14.41 -2.78 -16.97
C THR A 45 13.95 -1.66 -16.07
N GLU A 46 14.85 -1.17 -15.24
CA GLU A 46 14.60 -0.05 -14.34
C GLU A 46 15.44 1.16 -14.75
N ILE A 47 14.81 2.32 -14.85
CA ILE A 47 15.50 3.57 -15.21
C ILE A 47 15.71 4.41 -13.96
N TYR A 48 16.96 4.71 -13.68
CA TYR A 48 17.39 5.53 -12.55
C TYR A 48 17.89 6.88 -13.03
N CYS A 49 17.58 7.92 -12.26
CA CYS A 49 18.11 9.26 -12.46
C CYS A 49 18.71 9.79 -11.15
N LYS A 50 19.72 10.65 -11.27
CA LYS A 50 20.30 11.34 -10.11
C LYS A 50 19.37 12.44 -9.62
N ASN A 51 19.04 12.44 -8.33
CA ASN A 51 18.37 13.56 -7.66
C ASN A 51 19.36 14.70 -7.35
N ALA A 52 18.88 15.79 -6.74
CA ALA A 52 19.71 16.93 -6.38
C ALA A 52 20.82 16.62 -5.34
N ASN A 53 20.76 15.48 -4.65
CA ASN A 53 21.83 15.00 -3.77
C ASN A 53 22.87 14.12 -4.50
N GLY A 54 22.64 13.79 -5.79
CA GLY A 54 23.43 12.84 -6.55
C GLY A 54 23.11 11.37 -6.26
N GLU A 55 22.00 11.07 -5.59
CA GLU A 55 21.54 9.72 -5.29
C GLU A 55 20.76 9.14 -6.46
N ASP A 56 20.91 7.85 -6.74
CA ASP A 56 20.14 7.14 -7.74
C ASP A 56 18.68 6.96 -7.26
N VAL A 57 17.74 7.44 -8.06
CA VAL A 57 16.31 7.30 -7.82
C VAL A 57 15.69 6.56 -9.00
N GLU A 58 15.10 5.40 -8.75
CA GLU A 58 14.31 4.69 -9.73
C GLU A 58 13.07 5.52 -10.08
N ILE A 59 12.94 5.90 -11.36
CA ILE A 59 11.82 6.67 -11.86
C ILE A 59 10.85 5.83 -12.68
N TRP A 60 11.31 4.79 -13.33
CA TRP A 60 10.53 4.00 -14.26
C TRP A 60 10.92 2.53 -14.21
N ASN A 61 9.93 1.66 -14.18
CA ASN A 61 10.09 0.21 -14.27
C ASN A 61 9.34 -0.33 -15.48
N VAL A 62 10.00 -1.20 -16.25
CA VAL A 62 9.42 -1.90 -17.41
C VAL A 62 9.59 -3.40 -17.18
N VAL A 63 8.48 -4.12 -17.00
CA VAL A 63 8.46 -5.57 -16.77
C VAL A 63 8.15 -6.29 -18.07
N PHE A 64 8.96 -7.23 -18.45
CA PHE A 64 8.74 -8.09 -19.61
C PHE A 64 8.18 -9.44 -19.13
N ASN A 65 6.86 -9.58 -19.14
CA ASN A 65 6.19 -10.84 -18.80
C ASN A 65 6.40 -11.87 -19.87
N GLU A 66 7.48 -12.64 -19.74
CA GLU A 66 7.88 -13.68 -20.71
C GLU A 66 7.60 -15.09 -20.21
N TYR A 67 7.44 -15.26 -18.91
CA TYR A 67 7.34 -16.56 -18.26
C TYR A 67 6.08 -16.66 -17.41
N PHE A 68 5.60 -17.88 -17.24
CA PHE A 68 4.66 -18.27 -16.19
C PHE A 68 5.43 -19.07 -15.14
N CYS A 69 5.34 -18.65 -13.89
CA CYS A 69 5.88 -19.37 -12.74
C CYS A 69 4.76 -20.20 -12.09
N ASP A 70 5.01 -21.48 -11.86
CA ASP A 70 4.06 -22.42 -11.24
C ASP A 70 4.06 -22.41 -9.70
N GLY A 71 4.83 -21.53 -9.10
CA GLY A 71 4.94 -21.31 -7.66
C GLY A 71 5.00 -19.84 -7.28
N SER A 72 4.99 -19.56 -5.98
CA SER A 72 5.18 -18.21 -5.47
C SER A 72 6.62 -17.70 -5.70
N ARG A 73 6.81 -16.39 -5.59
CA ARG A 73 8.15 -15.76 -5.67
C ARG A 73 9.14 -16.41 -4.69
N GLU A 74 8.72 -16.70 -3.48
CA GLU A 74 9.56 -17.35 -2.47
C GLU A 74 10.03 -18.75 -2.90
N LYS A 75 9.13 -19.52 -3.53
CA LYS A 75 9.48 -20.85 -4.08
C LYS A 75 10.44 -20.73 -5.25
N LEU A 76 10.22 -19.75 -6.15
CA LEU A 76 11.14 -19.48 -7.25
C LEU A 76 12.53 -19.14 -6.75
N ASP A 77 12.66 -18.23 -5.79
CA ASP A 77 13.95 -17.81 -5.21
C ASP A 77 14.69 -18.97 -4.51
N LYS A 78 13.95 -19.99 -4.05
CA LYS A 78 14.51 -21.23 -3.47
C LYS A 78 14.76 -22.33 -4.50
N GLY A 79 14.50 -22.10 -5.80
CA GLY A 79 14.61 -23.12 -6.84
C GLY A 79 13.57 -24.24 -6.74
N GLN A 80 12.43 -23.98 -6.11
CA GLN A 80 11.32 -24.91 -5.88
C GLN A 80 10.12 -24.69 -6.78
N ALA A 81 10.23 -23.76 -7.75
CA ALA A 81 9.23 -23.47 -8.76
C ALA A 81 9.90 -23.45 -10.14
N SER A 82 9.11 -23.70 -11.18
CA SER A 82 9.57 -23.72 -12.56
C SER A 82 9.04 -22.54 -13.37
N LEU A 83 9.81 -22.15 -14.38
CA LEU A 83 9.44 -21.11 -15.34
C LEU A 83 9.11 -21.76 -16.67
N LYS A 84 7.93 -21.47 -17.21
CA LYS A 84 7.51 -21.85 -18.56
C LYS A 84 7.38 -20.59 -19.40
N LYS A 85 7.99 -20.55 -20.58
CA LYS A 85 7.83 -19.41 -21.50
C LYS A 85 6.37 -19.27 -21.92
N LEU A 86 5.87 -18.03 -21.92
CA LEU A 86 4.52 -17.69 -22.36
C LEU A 86 4.43 -17.72 -23.89
N ASP A 87 3.29 -18.17 -24.41
CA ASP A 87 2.99 -18.13 -25.85
C ASP A 87 2.72 -16.68 -26.32
N THR A 88 2.16 -15.86 -25.44
CA THR A 88 1.93 -14.43 -25.69
C THR A 88 2.72 -13.64 -24.67
N LEU A 89 3.66 -12.85 -25.16
CA LEU A 89 4.49 -11.97 -24.33
C LEU A 89 3.70 -10.72 -23.93
N GLY A 90 3.94 -10.21 -22.74
CA GLY A 90 3.32 -8.99 -22.23
C GLY A 90 4.35 -8.01 -21.69
N ILE A 91 4.02 -6.73 -21.73
CA ILE A 91 4.79 -5.67 -21.07
C ILE A 91 3.87 -5.02 -20.06
N ASP A 92 4.37 -4.90 -18.82
CA ASP A 92 3.77 -4.11 -17.76
C ASP A 92 4.75 -3.02 -17.36
N THR A 93 4.31 -1.76 -17.30
CA THR A 93 5.21 -0.65 -17.06
C THR A 93 4.60 0.39 -16.14
N GLY A 94 5.41 0.95 -15.25
CA GLY A 94 5.00 1.99 -14.33
C GLY A 94 6.09 3.02 -14.10
N MET A 95 5.70 4.30 -14.16
CA MET A 95 6.58 5.43 -13.85
C MET A 95 6.07 6.12 -12.59
N GLY A 96 6.97 6.37 -11.63
CA GLY A 96 6.65 7.13 -10.43
C GLY A 96 6.50 8.61 -10.74
N PHE A 97 5.26 9.13 -10.75
CA PHE A 97 5.00 10.55 -11.08
C PHE A 97 5.78 11.50 -10.16
N GLU A 98 5.71 11.30 -8.86
CA GLU A 98 6.39 12.14 -7.87
C GLU A 98 7.91 12.01 -7.94
N ARG A 99 8.40 10.80 -8.24
CA ARG A 99 9.84 10.56 -8.45
C ARG A 99 10.34 11.29 -9.70
N LEU A 100 9.62 11.15 -10.83
CA LEU A 100 9.95 11.88 -12.05
C LEU A 100 9.91 13.39 -11.82
N LEU A 101 8.87 13.90 -11.13
CA LEU A 101 8.72 15.31 -10.83
C LEU A 101 9.90 15.84 -10.00
N SER A 102 10.38 15.06 -9.03
CA SER A 102 11.53 15.45 -8.21
C SER A 102 12.83 15.59 -9.02
N ILE A 103 13.01 14.72 -10.03
CA ILE A 103 14.15 14.81 -10.95
C ILE A 103 14.03 16.04 -11.85
N VAL A 104 12.87 16.23 -12.51
CA VAL A 104 12.64 17.35 -13.43
C VAL A 104 12.79 18.70 -12.72
N GLN A 105 12.33 18.80 -11.49
CA GLN A 105 12.43 20.01 -10.66
C GLN A 105 13.78 20.12 -9.92
N ASN A 106 14.71 19.19 -10.12
CA ASN A 106 16.00 19.14 -9.44
C ASN A 106 15.85 19.23 -7.91
N LYS A 107 15.02 18.37 -7.32
CA LYS A 107 14.75 18.32 -5.89
C LYS A 107 15.49 17.16 -5.22
N LYS A 108 15.71 17.28 -3.90
CA LYS A 108 16.35 16.24 -3.08
C LYS A 108 15.40 15.08 -2.76
N SER A 109 14.12 15.40 -2.66
CA SER A 109 13.06 14.46 -2.26
C SER A 109 11.79 14.77 -3.04
N VAL A 110 10.90 13.78 -3.18
CA VAL A 110 9.55 13.97 -3.72
C VAL A 110 8.75 15.00 -2.94
N TYR A 111 9.00 15.12 -1.64
CA TYR A 111 8.32 16.06 -0.77
C TYR A 111 8.79 17.52 -0.93
N ASP A 112 9.88 17.75 -1.64
CA ASP A 112 10.40 19.11 -1.91
C ASP A 112 9.85 19.69 -3.22
N THR A 113 9.01 18.93 -3.93
CA THR A 113 8.37 19.36 -5.18
C THR A 113 7.17 20.28 -4.91
N ASP A 114 6.70 20.98 -5.95
CA ASP A 114 5.52 21.84 -5.87
C ASP A 114 4.19 21.08 -5.62
N LEU A 115 4.20 19.75 -5.77
CA LEU A 115 3.08 18.88 -5.40
C LEU A 115 2.84 18.87 -3.88
N PHE A 116 3.91 19.00 -3.09
CA PHE A 116 3.87 19.03 -1.64
C PHE A 116 4.25 20.44 -1.14
N SER A 117 3.77 20.84 0.02
CA SER A 117 4.16 22.13 0.60
C SER A 117 5.59 22.10 1.13
N SER A 118 6.26 23.25 1.13
CA SER A 118 7.68 23.40 1.52
C SER A 118 7.98 23.16 3.01
N GLU A 119 6.96 23.12 3.86
CA GLU A 119 7.10 22.88 5.31
C GLU A 119 6.88 21.39 5.59
N ASN A 120 7.98 20.62 5.53
CA ASN A 120 7.84 19.17 5.48
C ASN A 120 8.42 18.50 6.72
N THR A 121 7.73 18.64 7.84
CA THR A 121 7.93 17.71 8.96
C THR A 121 7.51 16.30 8.56
N LYS A 122 8.03 15.29 9.26
CA LYS A 122 7.60 13.89 9.06
C LYS A 122 6.06 13.75 9.14
N ALA A 123 5.42 14.47 10.05
CA ALA A 123 3.98 14.46 10.24
C ALA A 123 3.22 14.97 9.00
N GLU A 124 3.63 16.12 8.48
CA GLU A 124 3.02 16.71 7.27
C GLU A 124 3.18 15.82 6.03
N ARG A 125 4.36 15.21 5.85
CA ARG A 125 4.60 14.24 4.77
C ARG A 125 3.66 13.03 4.86
N ILE A 126 3.46 12.49 6.06
CA ILE A 126 2.54 11.39 6.29
C ILE A 126 1.10 11.81 5.95
N VAL A 127 0.67 12.98 6.40
CA VAL A 127 -0.68 13.48 6.11
C VAL A 127 -0.88 13.65 4.61
N ALA A 128 -0.01 14.37 3.92
CA ALA A 128 -0.12 14.65 2.49
C ALA A 128 -0.13 13.37 1.65
N ASP A 129 0.80 12.44 1.90
CA ASP A 129 0.91 11.16 1.19
C ASP A 129 -0.32 10.27 1.40
N HIS A 130 -0.75 10.13 2.66
CA HIS A 130 -1.84 9.24 2.99
C HIS A 130 -3.21 9.77 2.58
N VAL A 131 -3.44 11.09 2.70
CA VAL A 131 -4.68 11.73 2.24
C VAL A 131 -4.78 11.64 0.71
N LYS A 132 -3.68 11.91 -0.02
CA LYS A 132 -3.64 11.75 -1.46
C LYS A 132 -3.99 10.32 -1.87
N THR A 133 -3.31 9.34 -1.30
CA THR A 133 -3.56 7.93 -1.61
C THR A 133 -5.00 7.53 -1.29
N ALA A 134 -5.53 7.94 -0.13
CA ALA A 134 -6.91 7.66 0.27
C ALA A 134 -7.93 8.28 -0.69
N LEU A 135 -7.70 9.53 -1.10
CA LEU A 135 -8.58 10.25 -2.03
C LEU A 135 -8.66 9.54 -3.38
N PHE A 136 -7.54 9.13 -3.96
CA PHE A 136 -7.52 8.35 -5.20
C PHE A 136 -8.20 6.99 -5.04
N MET A 137 -7.89 6.24 -3.98
CA MET A 137 -8.52 4.93 -3.72
C MET A 137 -10.05 5.03 -3.61
N ILE A 138 -10.57 6.08 -2.97
CA ILE A 138 -12.01 6.29 -2.82
C ILE A 138 -12.63 6.73 -4.14
N SER A 139 -11.97 7.59 -4.89
CA SER A 139 -12.42 8.02 -6.22
C SER A 139 -12.54 6.83 -7.18
N ASP A 140 -11.68 5.82 -7.04
CA ASP A 140 -11.75 4.54 -7.76
C ASP A 140 -12.81 3.57 -7.20
N GLY A 141 -13.59 4.00 -6.21
CA GLY A 141 -14.74 3.25 -5.67
C GLY A 141 -14.44 2.40 -4.45
N LEU A 142 -13.25 2.51 -3.84
CA LEU A 142 -12.95 1.78 -2.62
C LEU A 142 -13.59 2.46 -1.40
N VAL A 143 -14.01 1.65 -0.42
CA VAL A 143 -14.62 2.12 0.84
C VAL A 143 -13.81 1.59 2.02
N PRO A 144 -13.58 2.39 3.09
CA PRO A 144 -12.92 1.92 4.30
C PRO A 144 -13.66 0.73 4.92
N SER A 145 -12.95 -0.37 5.21
CA SER A 145 -13.53 -1.59 5.77
C SER A 145 -12.58 -2.26 6.79
N ASN A 146 -13.00 -3.41 7.34
CA ASN A 146 -12.21 -4.18 8.30
C ASN A 146 -11.31 -5.23 7.65
N THR A 147 -11.42 -5.42 6.33
CA THR A 147 -10.71 -6.50 5.62
C THR A 147 -10.20 -6.04 4.26
N GLY A 148 -9.22 -6.74 3.72
CA GLY A 148 -8.71 -6.56 2.37
C GLY A 148 -8.22 -5.13 2.07
N ARG A 149 -8.46 -4.66 0.86
CA ARG A 149 -8.03 -3.33 0.40
C ARG A 149 -8.66 -2.18 1.20
N GLY A 150 -9.93 -2.34 1.63
CA GLY A 150 -10.62 -1.34 2.44
C GLY A 150 -10.01 -1.18 3.85
N TYR A 151 -9.39 -2.24 4.40
CA TYR A 151 -8.61 -2.14 5.63
C TYR A 151 -7.34 -1.29 5.44
N VAL A 152 -6.65 -1.47 4.33
CA VAL A 152 -5.47 -0.64 3.99
C VAL A 152 -5.88 0.84 3.91
N LEU A 153 -6.97 1.14 3.21
CA LEU A 153 -7.51 2.50 3.11
C LEU A 153 -7.84 3.08 4.49
N ARG A 154 -8.55 2.32 5.33
CA ARG A 154 -8.88 2.74 6.71
C ARG A 154 -7.63 3.05 7.51
N ARG A 155 -6.62 2.20 7.43
CA ARG A 155 -5.32 2.39 8.10
C ARG A 155 -4.62 3.67 7.67
N LEU A 156 -4.60 3.96 6.37
CA LEU A 156 -4.01 5.20 5.84
C LEU A 156 -4.71 6.43 6.40
N ILE A 157 -6.05 6.46 6.36
CA ILE A 157 -6.83 7.59 6.89
C ILE A 157 -6.54 7.77 8.39
N ARG A 158 -6.61 6.71 9.19
CA ARG A 158 -6.36 6.78 10.64
C ARG A 158 -4.94 7.23 10.97
N ARG A 159 -3.97 6.79 10.18
CA ARG A 159 -2.60 7.26 10.36
C ARG A 159 -2.46 8.74 10.01
N ALA A 160 -3.09 9.23 8.95
CA ALA A 160 -3.13 10.66 8.65
C ALA A 160 -3.79 11.45 9.79
N VAL A 161 -4.92 11.00 10.31
CA VAL A 161 -5.63 11.63 11.45
C VAL A 161 -4.74 11.74 12.69
N ARG A 162 -3.97 10.70 13.01
CA ARG A 162 -3.03 10.72 14.16
C ARG A 162 -2.00 11.83 14.03
N PHE A 163 -1.47 12.04 12.83
CA PHE A 163 -0.41 13.03 12.58
C PHE A 163 -0.95 14.42 12.26
N SER A 164 -2.22 14.55 11.92
CA SER A 164 -2.84 15.85 11.62
C SER A 164 -3.33 16.56 12.88
N LYS A 165 -2.92 17.84 13.03
CA LYS A 165 -3.43 18.74 14.05
C LYS A 165 -4.75 19.41 13.65
N ALA A 166 -5.05 19.45 12.35
CA ALA A 166 -6.25 20.03 11.75
C ALA A 166 -7.15 18.93 11.16
N GLN A 167 -8.30 19.31 10.64
CA GLN A 167 -9.14 18.43 9.84
C GLN A 167 -8.47 18.13 8.48
N LEU A 168 -8.70 16.94 7.94
CA LEU A 168 -8.09 16.52 6.68
C LEU A 168 -8.73 17.21 5.45
N SER A 169 -9.87 17.89 5.64
CA SER A 169 -10.61 18.58 4.56
C SER A 169 -9.78 19.61 3.81
N GLU A 170 -8.89 20.35 4.48
CA GLU A 170 -8.02 21.32 3.82
C GLU A 170 -7.05 20.65 2.83
N GLU A 171 -6.45 19.52 3.23
CA GLU A 171 -5.56 18.77 2.35
C GLU A 171 -6.31 18.09 1.19
N ILE A 172 -7.54 17.62 1.44
CA ILE A 172 -8.41 17.08 0.40
C ILE A 172 -8.72 18.14 -0.67
N GLU A 173 -9.13 19.34 -0.26
CA GLU A 173 -9.46 20.43 -1.21
C GLU A 173 -8.23 20.92 -1.98
N LYS A 174 -7.07 21.00 -1.33
CA LYS A 174 -5.80 21.29 -2.00
C LYS A 174 -5.51 20.26 -3.08
N LEU A 175 -5.63 18.96 -2.79
CA LEU A 175 -5.39 17.90 -3.75
C LEU A 175 -6.40 17.91 -4.89
N LYS A 176 -7.69 18.09 -4.60
CA LYS A 176 -8.73 18.25 -5.63
C LYS A 176 -8.38 19.39 -6.60
N ASN A 177 -7.91 20.52 -6.07
CA ASN A 177 -7.50 21.67 -6.90
C ASN A 177 -6.27 21.39 -7.77
N ILE A 178 -5.28 20.65 -7.24
CA ILE A 178 -4.07 20.26 -8.01
C ILE A 178 -4.45 19.38 -9.20
N TYR A 179 -5.34 18.43 -9.01
CA TYR A 179 -5.67 17.42 -10.01
C TYR A 179 -6.93 17.70 -10.84
N LYS A 180 -7.65 18.82 -10.61
CA LYS A 180 -8.98 19.13 -11.18
C LYS A 180 -9.08 19.06 -12.71
N ASP A 181 -7.99 19.36 -13.41
CA ASP A 181 -7.97 19.40 -14.87
C ASP A 181 -7.67 18.02 -15.49
N ILE A 182 -7.31 17.03 -14.65
CA ILE A 182 -6.92 15.69 -15.09
C ILE A 182 -7.84 14.63 -14.48
N TYR A 183 -8.17 14.77 -13.19
CA TYR A 183 -8.97 13.80 -12.44
C TYR A 183 -10.15 14.48 -11.75
N ASN A 184 -11.31 13.85 -11.80
CA ASN A 184 -12.46 14.23 -10.99
C ASN A 184 -12.40 13.47 -9.66
N LEU A 185 -11.58 13.96 -8.72
CA LEU A 185 -11.40 13.33 -7.43
C LEU A 185 -12.57 13.63 -6.50
N ASP A 186 -13.19 12.59 -5.97
CA ASP A 186 -14.31 12.66 -5.03
C ASP A 186 -14.15 11.64 -3.92
N ASP A 187 -14.00 12.10 -2.68
CA ASP A 187 -13.91 11.24 -1.49
C ASP A 187 -15.27 10.78 -0.96
N ARG A 188 -16.37 11.27 -1.55
CA ARG A 188 -17.77 10.93 -1.16
C ARG A 188 -18.03 11.12 0.33
N GLY A 189 -17.24 11.96 1.00
CA GLY A 189 -17.26 12.16 2.44
C GLY A 189 -16.79 10.97 3.27
N GLU A 190 -16.16 9.95 2.66
CA GLU A 190 -15.70 8.75 3.37
C GLU A 190 -14.47 9.03 4.24
N ILE A 191 -13.57 9.93 3.81
CA ILE A 191 -12.41 10.34 4.63
C ILE A 191 -12.91 11.06 5.89
N GLU A 192 -13.82 12.02 5.75
CA GLU A 192 -14.38 12.79 6.87
C GLU A 192 -15.13 11.89 7.86
N LYS A 193 -15.93 10.94 7.36
CA LYS A 193 -16.64 9.96 8.21
C LYS A 193 -15.69 9.11 9.03
N GLU A 194 -14.61 8.60 8.42
CA GLU A 194 -13.62 7.77 9.10
C GLU A 194 -12.77 8.61 10.07
N GLU A 195 -12.40 9.83 9.69
CA GLU A 195 -11.71 10.81 10.53
C GLU A 195 -12.51 11.10 11.80
N LYS A 196 -13.80 11.47 11.66
CA LYS A 196 -14.68 11.76 12.79
C LYS A 196 -14.77 10.57 13.74
N ARG A 197 -15.05 9.38 13.22
CA ARG A 197 -15.15 8.16 14.03
C ARG A 197 -13.85 7.86 14.78
N PHE A 198 -12.71 8.08 14.15
CA PHE A 198 -11.44 7.78 14.78
C PHE A 198 -11.03 8.84 15.80
N ARG A 199 -11.27 10.12 15.54
CA ARG A 199 -11.02 11.20 16.52
C ARG A 199 -11.80 11.01 17.81
N GLU A 200 -13.04 10.53 17.76
CA GLU A 200 -13.85 10.23 18.95
C GLU A 200 -13.20 9.20 19.90
N THR A 201 -12.39 8.31 19.37
CA THR A 201 -11.73 7.23 20.14
C THR A 201 -10.24 7.44 20.31
N LEU A 202 -9.61 8.29 19.50
CA LEU A 202 -8.15 8.48 19.44
C LEU A 202 -7.55 8.83 20.80
N ASP A 203 -8.07 9.86 21.45
CA ASP A 203 -7.53 10.32 22.76
C ASP A 203 -7.67 9.26 23.84
N LYS A 204 -8.79 8.52 23.83
CA LYS A 204 -9.01 7.42 24.78
C LYS A 204 -8.06 6.28 24.51
N GLY A 205 -7.91 5.90 23.24
CA GLY A 205 -7.01 4.82 22.83
C GLY A 205 -5.54 5.14 23.13
N LEU A 206 -5.10 6.38 22.92
CA LEU A 206 -3.75 6.81 23.30
C LEU A 206 -3.53 6.69 24.82
N LYS A 207 -4.49 7.11 25.62
CA LYS A 207 -4.41 6.96 27.09
C LYS A 207 -4.37 5.49 27.53
N GLU A 208 -5.13 4.63 26.86
CA GLU A 208 -5.11 3.20 27.14
C GLU A 208 -3.80 2.54 26.70
N PHE A 209 -3.25 2.95 25.55
CA PHE A 209 -1.92 2.51 25.14
C PHE A 209 -0.85 2.86 26.18
N GLU A 210 -0.89 4.09 26.75
CA GLU A 210 0.01 4.51 27.81
C GLU A 210 -0.09 3.65 29.08
N LYS A 211 -1.26 3.07 29.35
CA LYS A 211 -1.47 2.15 30.48
C LYS A 211 -1.01 0.70 30.18
N GLY A 212 -0.55 0.44 28.96
CA GLY A 212 -0.14 -0.92 28.54
C GLY A 212 -1.31 -1.85 28.18
N THR A 213 -2.45 -1.27 27.77
CA THR A 213 -3.61 -2.07 27.33
C THR A 213 -3.24 -2.96 26.15
N ASP A 214 -3.73 -4.20 26.17
CA ASP A 214 -3.45 -5.22 25.15
C ASP A 214 -3.79 -4.70 23.73
N PRO A 215 -2.91 -4.90 22.73
CA PRO A 215 -3.12 -4.46 21.35
C PRO A 215 -4.43 -4.93 20.73
N PHE A 216 -4.92 -6.11 21.09
CA PHE A 216 -6.20 -6.64 20.64
C PHE A 216 -7.38 -5.76 21.14
N ILE A 217 -7.34 -5.32 22.39
CA ILE A 217 -8.36 -4.41 22.94
C ILE A 217 -8.26 -3.03 22.28
N LEU A 218 -7.05 -2.52 22.03
CA LEU A 218 -6.85 -1.27 21.31
C LEU A 218 -7.46 -1.34 19.90
N ALA A 219 -7.30 -2.44 19.20
CA ALA A 219 -7.84 -2.63 17.85
C ALA A 219 -9.36 -2.79 17.84
N THR A 220 -9.93 -3.61 18.74
CA THR A 220 -11.35 -3.95 18.71
C THR A 220 -12.25 -2.93 19.38
N THR A 221 -11.76 -2.25 20.41
CA THR A 221 -12.55 -1.28 21.21
C THR A 221 -12.32 0.15 20.75
N TYR A 222 -11.05 0.52 20.50
CA TYR A 222 -10.68 1.90 20.16
C TYR A 222 -10.39 2.08 18.65
N GLY A 223 -10.41 1.00 17.89
CA GLY A 223 -10.19 1.05 16.46
C GLY A 223 -8.77 1.40 16.05
N PHE A 224 -7.77 1.14 16.92
CA PHE A 224 -6.36 1.31 16.57
C PHE A 224 -5.93 0.16 15.66
N PRO A 225 -5.55 0.39 14.40
CA PRO A 225 -4.90 -0.63 13.60
C PRO A 225 -3.64 -1.12 14.31
N ILE A 226 -3.35 -2.42 14.21
CA ILE A 226 -2.17 -2.99 14.89
C ILE A 226 -0.88 -2.29 14.46
N GLU A 227 -0.78 -1.87 13.19
CA GLU A 227 0.39 -1.17 12.67
C GLU A 227 0.57 0.21 13.33
N LEU A 228 -0.53 0.87 13.71
CA LEU A 228 -0.47 2.12 14.48
C LEU A 228 0.00 1.87 15.91
N THR A 229 -0.44 0.76 16.51
CA THR A 229 0.01 0.34 17.84
C THR A 229 1.49 -0.04 17.82
N GLU A 230 1.96 -0.75 16.78
CA GLU A 230 3.37 -1.07 16.58
C GLU A 230 4.24 0.19 16.39
N GLU A 231 3.75 1.18 15.65
CA GLU A 231 4.43 2.46 15.47
C GLU A 231 4.58 3.22 16.80
N LEU A 232 3.49 3.28 17.60
CA LEU A 232 3.51 3.88 18.94
C LEU A 232 4.45 3.14 19.90
N ALA A 233 4.43 1.82 19.85
CA ALA A 233 5.30 0.97 20.66
C ALA A 233 6.77 1.14 20.28
N GLY A 234 7.07 1.19 18.97
CA GLY A 234 8.42 1.43 18.47
C GLY A 234 9.00 2.79 18.88
N GLU A 235 8.19 3.85 18.95
CA GLU A 235 8.59 5.15 19.48
C GLU A 235 9.05 5.08 20.94
N LYS A 236 8.60 4.07 21.69
CA LYS A 236 8.93 3.83 23.11
C LYS A 236 9.89 2.67 23.34
N GLY A 237 10.36 2.02 22.28
CA GLY A 237 11.22 0.84 22.40
C GLY A 237 10.48 -0.42 22.89
N ILE A 238 9.15 -0.48 22.78
CA ILE A 238 8.31 -1.61 23.16
C ILE A 238 8.11 -2.52 21.94
N VAL A 239 8.24 -3.83 22.13
CA VAL A 239 7.98 -4.83 21.08
C VAL A 239 6.57 -5.39 21.28
N ILE A 240 5.78 -5.41 20.21
CA ILE A 240 4.44 -6.00 20.19
C ILE A 240 4.52 -7.43 19.70
N ASP A 241 3.85 -8.35 20.41
CA ASP A 241 3.68 -9.74 20.00
C ASP A 241 2.61 -9.82 18.90
N ARG A 242 3.06 -9.78 17.65
CA ARG A 242 2.20 -9.83 16.48
C ARG A 242 1.49 -11.18 16.32
N GLU A 243 2.16 -12.29 16.62
CA GLU A 243 1.58 -13.64 16.49
C GLU A 243 0.41 -13.82 17.46
N LYS A 244 0.58 -13.37 18.70
CA LYS A 244 -0.50 -13.37 19.70
C LYS A 244 -1.69 -12.53 19.24
N PHE A 245 -1.43 -11.32 18.72
CA PHE A 245 -2.48 -10.44 18.21
C PHE A 245 -3.25 -11.09 17.04
N ASP A 246 -2.56 -11.65 16.06
CA ASP A 246 -3.16 -12.27 14.88
C ASP A 246 -4.01 -13.50 15.26
N ALA A 247 -3.57 -14.30 16.25
CA ALA A 247 -4.36 -15.40 16.79
C ALA A 247 -5.67 -14.93 17.44
N GLN A 248 -5.61 -13.88 18.29
CA GLN A 248 -6.78 -13.30 18.93
C GLN A 248 -7.75 -12.69 17.91
N MET A 249 -7.24 -11.99 16.88
CA MET A 249 -8.05 -11.41 15.81
C MET A 249 -8.75 -12.48 14.97
N LYS A 250 -8.08 -13.58 14.70
CA LYS A 250 -8.67 -14.72 13.97
C LYS A 250 -9.81 -15.33 14.76
N GLU A 251 -9.61 -15.62 16.03
CA GLU A 251 -10.66 -16.16 16.91
C GLU A 251 -11.87 -15.21 16.98
N HIS A 252 -11.63 -13.92 17.15
CA HIS A 252 -12.70 -12.90 17.17
C HIS A 252 -13.48 -12.84 15.85
N GLN A 253 -12.81 -12.97 14.71
CA GLN A 253 -13.46 -13.00 13.40
C GLN A 253 -14.30 -14.26 13.22
N ASP A 254 -13.81 -15.42 13.64
CA ASP A 254 -14.52 -16.69 13.54
C ASP A 254 -15.78 -16.69 14.43
N LEU A 255 -15.70 -16.17 15.65
CA LEU A 255 -16.84 -15.95 16.53
C LEU A 255 -17.86 -14.99 15.93
N SER A 256 -17.42 -13.89 15.32
CA SER A 256 -18.32 -12.93 14.68
C SER A 256 -19.05 -13.52 13.48
N ARG A 257 -18.40 -14.36 12.67
CA ARG A 257 -19.01 -15.07 11.54
C ARG A 257 -20.04 -16.10 12.00
N SER A 258 -19.69 -16.92 12.98
CA SER A 258 -20.62 -17.92 13.53
C SER A 258 -21.87 -17.29 14.18
N GLY A 259 -21.72 -16.16 14.86
CA GLY A 259 -22.84 -15.41 15.43
C GLY A 259 -23.76 -14.76 14.37
N SER A 260 -23.23 -14.39 13.20
CA SER A 260 -24.03 -13.85 12.09
C SER A 260 -24.81 -14.96 11.35
N GLU A 261 -24.24 -16.15 11.19
CA GLU A 261 -24.92 -17.31 10.59
C GLU A 261 -26.08 -17.83 11.47
N GLN A 262 -25.93 -17.80 12.79
CA GLN A 262 -27.04 -18.17 13.69
C GLN A 262 -28.20 -17.18 13.65
N LYS A 263 -27.93 -15.88 13.50
CA LYS A 263 -29.01 -14.87 13.35
C LYS A 263 -29.74 -15.01 12.01
N PHE A 264 -29.07 -15.45 10.96
CA PHE A 264 -29.71 -15.64 9.65
C PHE A 264 -30.57 -16.92 9.60
N LYS A 265 -30.22 -17.97 10.34
CA LYS A 265 -31.03 -19.20 10.45
C LYS A 265 -32.28 -19.04 11.30
N GLY A 266 -32.38 -18.02 12.15
CA GLY A 266 -33.54 -17.74 13.00
C GLY A 266 -34.62 -16.84 12.40
N GLY A 267 -34.43 -16.33 11.16
CA GLY A 267 -35.26 -15.29 10.56
C GLY A 267 -36.27 -15.73 9.48
N LEU A 268 -36.28 -16.97 9.03
CA LEU A 268 -37.17 -17.45 7.97
C LEU A 268 -37.65 -18.89 8.25
N GLY A 269 -38.42 -19.05 9.33
CA GLY A 269 -39.07 -20.31 9.64
C GLY A 269 -40.43 -20.07 10.30
N GLY A 270 -41.51 -20.06 9.51
CA GLY A 270 -42.82 -20.19 10.05
C GLY A 270 -43.88 -19.23 9.52
N THR A 271 -44.39 -19.48 8.33
CA THR A 271 -45.83 -19.37 8.07
C THR A 271 -46.21 -20.54 7.15
N SER A 272 -46.58 -21.62 7.78
CA SER A 272 -47.47 -22.60 7.15
C SER A 272 -48.87 -22.05 7.29
N ASP A 273 -49.40 -21.44 6.26
CA ASP A 273 -50.86 -21.27 6.15
C ASP A 273 -51.44 -22.50 5.49
N LYS A 274 -52.14 -23.26 6.33
CA LYS A 274 -53.21 -24.15 5.91
C LYS A 274 -54.42 -23.28 5.59
N ILE A 275 -54.87 -23.35 4.37
CA ILE A 275 -56.32 -23.54 4.01
C ILE A 275 -56.32 -24.07 2.59
#